data_add5a932d3f28a45f0354f2382534a7f
#
_entry.id   add5a932d3f28a45f0354f2382534a7f
#
_cell.length_a   1.000
_cell.length_b   1.000
_cell.length_c   1.000
_cell.angle_alpha   90.00
_cell.angle_beta   90.00
_cell.angle_gamma   90.00
#
_symmetry.space_group_name_H-M   'P 1'
#
loop_
_entity.id
_entity.type
_entity.pdbx_description
1 polymer ?
#
loop_
_entity_poly.entity_id
_entity_poly.type
_entity_poly.pdbx_seq_one_letter_code
_entity_poly.pdbx_strand_id
1 'polypeptide(L)'
;MADEFNLKSKLEQRKDLRNHSTSAEAVLWKRLKNRQVLNMRFRRQFSVGPYILDFYCPEVKLGIEMDGAHHFTIDGCDHDFKRKEYLEKLFGIKILRFENKNIFNYPDSIIRTIKEEIQLRIQITD
;
A
#
# COMPACT_ATOMS: atom_id res chain seq x y z
N MET A 1 -7.15 1.88 -18.95
CA MET A 1 -7.01 1.64 -17.49
C MET A 1 -5.65 1.11 -17.12
N ALA A 2 -5.08 0.16 -17.90
CA ALA A 2 -3.71 -0.29 -17.66
C ALA A 2 -2.69 0.85 -17.70
N ASP A 3 -2.97 1.89 -18.48
CA ASP A 3 -2.09 3.04 -18.63
C ASP A 3 -1.93 3.86 -17.35
N GLU A 4 -2.86 3.72 -16.39
CA GLU A 4 -2.78 4.42 -15.12
C GLU A 4 -1.85 3.75 -14.10
N PHE A 5 -1.50 2.47 -14.34
CA PHE A 5 -0.62 1.74 -13.43
C PHE A 5 0.83 1.83 -13.87
N ASN A 6 1.72 2.08 -12.91
CA ASN A 6 3.18 2.11 -13.11
C ASN A 6 3.60 2.97 -14.30
N LEU A 7 3.08 4.18 -14.38
CA LEU A 7 3.40 5.12 -15.46
C LEU A 7 4.91 5.35 -15.57
N LYS A 8 5.41 5.49 -16.80
CA LYS A 8 6.83 5.79 -17.04
C LYS A 8 7.25 7.10 -16.39
N SER A 9 6.34 8.09 -16.36
CA SER A 9 6.61 9.38 -15.73
C SER A 9 6.85 9.26 -14.22
N LYS A 10 6.47 8.13 -13.61
CA LYS A 10 6.69 7.86 -12.19
C LYS A 10 7.87 6.93 -11.93
N LEU A 11 8.53 6.43 -12.97
CA LEU A 11 9.60 5.45 -12.83
C LEU A 11 10.75 5.93 -11.94
N GLU A 12 11.24 7.15 -12.17
CA GLU A 12 12.33 7.70 -11.37
C GLU A 12 11.93 7.87 -9.92
N GLN A 13 10.72 8.39 -9.70
CA GLN A 13 10.19 8.56 -8.35
C GLN A 13 10.06 7.22 -7.62
N ARG A 14 9.57 6.19 -8.32
CA ARG A 14 9.47 4.84 -7.72
C ARG A 14 10.84 4.28 -7.37
N LYS A 15 11.83 4.46 -8.24
CA LYS A 15 13.20 4.00 -7.96
C LYS A 15 13.78 4.70 -6.75
N ASP A 16 13.60 6.02 -6.66
CA ASP A 16 14.09 6.79 -5.52
C ASP A 16 13.45 6.30 -4.22
N LEU A 17 12.14 6.08 -4.22
CA LEU A 17 11.43 5.60 -3.04
C LEU A 17 11.88 4.21 -2.61
N ARG A 18 12.13 3.31 -3.58
CA ARG A 18 12.66 1.97 -3.25
C ARG A 18 14.06 2.04 -2.64
N ASN A 19 14.89 2.95 -3.15
CA ASN A 19 16.26 3.10 -2.68
C ASN A 19 16.35 3.83 -1.35
N HIS A 20 15.34 4.63 -1.02
CA HIS A 20 15.30 5.46 0.19
C HIS A 20 14.09 5.13 1.07
N SER A 21 13.65 3.85 1.04
CA SER A 21 12.53 3.43 1.87
C SER A 21 12.87 3.56 3.36
N THR A 22 11.82 3.79 4.17
CA THR A 22 11.99 3.89 5.61
C THR A 22 12.30 2.52 6.22
N SER A 23 12.82 2.53 7.47
CA SER A 23 13.07 1.29 8.20
C SER A 23 11.79 0.47 8.39
N ALA A 24 10.67 1.14 8.63
CA ALA A 24 9.37 0.46 8.77
C ALA A 24 8.97 -0.25 7.50
N GLU A 25 9.13 0.41 6.35
CA GLU A 25 8.82 -0.21 5.06
C GLU A 25 9.73 -1.40 4.80
N ALA A 26 11.01 -1.29 5.14
CA ALA A 26 11.95 -2.40 4.95
C ALA A 26 11.57 -3.61 5.79
N VAL A 27 11.15 -3.41 7.04
CA VAL A 27 10.72 -4.50 7.92
C VAL A 27 9.47 -5.17 7.36
N LEU A 28 8.48 -4.39 6.94
CA LEU A 28 7.26 -4.96 6.38
C LEU A 28 7.54 -5.69 5.07
N TRP A 29 8.40 -5.14 4.22
CA TRP A 29 8.75 -5.79 2.95
C TRP A 29 9.34 -7.19 3.15
N LYS A 30 10.17 -7.38 4.16
CA LYS A 30 10.73 -8.70 4.46
C LYS A 30 9.64 -9.73 4.75
N ARG A 31 8.49 -9.29 5.28
CA ARG A 31 7.37 -10.17 5.59
C ARG A 31 6.44 -10.38 4.40
N LEU A 32 6.41 -9.44 3.45
CA LEU A 32 5.52 -9.50 2.29
C LEU A 32 6.13 -10.16 1.06
N LYS A 33 7.44 -10.00 0.87
CA LYS A 33 8.12 -10.51 -0.33
C LYS A 33 8.08 -12.02 -0.39
N ASN A 34 8.34 -12.57 -1.59
CA ASN A 34 8.43 -14.02 -1.80
C ASN A 34 7.14 -14.78 -1.48
N ARG A 35 6.00 -14.14 -1.65
CA ARG A 35 4.67 -14.74 -1.47
C ARG A 35 4.45 -15.36 -0.09
N GLN A 36 5.07 -14.79 0.94
CA GLN A 36 4.98 -15.30 2.31
C GLN A 36 3.61 -15.14 2.95
N VAL A 37 2.84 -14.14 2.52
CA VAL A 37 1.52 -13.88 3.10
C VAL A 37 0.46 -14.44 2.17
N LEU A 38 -0.12 -15.58 2.56
CA LEU A 38 -1.19 -16.27 1.84
C LEU A 38 -0.87 -16.51 0.35
N ASN A 39 0.41 -16.71 0.03
CA ASN A 39 0.88 -16.92 -1.34
C ASN A 39 0.55 -15.77 -2.28
N MET A 40 0.39 -14.57 -1.75
CA MET A 40 0.10 -13.37 -2.54
C MET A 40 1.37 -12.62 -2.92
N ARG A 41 1.42 -12.14 -4.15
CA ARG A 41 2.53 -11.35 -4.64
C ARG A 41 2.29 -9.88 -4.35
N PHE A 42 3.17 -9.28 -3.55
CA PHE A 42 3.16 -7.85 -3.28
C PHE A 42 4.25 -7.14 -4.07
N ARG A 43 3.94 -5.96 -4.54
CA ARG A 43 4.89 -5.06 -5.18
C ARG A 43 5.08 -3.85 -4.28
N ARG A 44 6.30 -3.34 -4.23
CA ARG A 44 6.59 -2.13 -3.45
C ARG A 44 6.72 -0.93 -4.37
N GLN A 45 6.33 0.24 -3.85
CA GLN A 45 6.39 1.52 -4.58
C GLN A 45 5.68 1.41 -5.93
N PHE A 46 4.39 1.09 -5.88
CA PHE A 46 3.55 0.88 -7.06
C PHE A 46 2.74 2.13 -7.36
N SER A 47 2.81 2.65 -8.57
CA SER A 47 2.08 3.87 -8.92
C SER A 47 0.72 3.57 -9.54
N VAL A 48 -0.28 4.38 -9.14
CA VAL A 48 -1.63 4.36 -9.72
C VAL A 48 -1.97 5.81 -10.01
N GLY A 49 -1.98 6.20 -11.29
CA GLY A 49 -2.14 7.58 -11.69
C GLY A 49 -1.08 8.47 -11.04
N PRO A 50 -1.48 9.56 -10.38
CA PRO A 50 -0.52 10.47 -9.74
C PRO A 50 -0.04 9.99 -8.37
N TYR A 51 -0.56 8.87 -7.87
CA TYR A 51 -0.28 8.39 -6.52
C TYR A 51 0.66 7.19 -6.53
N ILE A 52 1.46 7.05 -5.47
CA ILE A 52 2.34 5.91 -5.28
C ILE A 52 1.97 5.23 -3.97
N LEU A 53 1.72 3.91 -4.07
CA LEU A 53 1.42 3.08 -2.91
C LEU A 53 2.71 2.44 -2.41
N ASP A 54 2.87 2.36 -1.09
CA ASP A 54 4.08 1.72 -0.53
C ASP A 54 4.13 0.24 -0.92
N PHE A 55 3.01 -0.45 -0.81
CA PHE A 55 2.89 -1.86 -1.22
C PHE A 55 1.55 -2.08 -1.90
N TYR A 56 1.53 -2.96 -2.90
CA TYR A 56 0.30 -3.27 -3.62
C TYR A 56 0.26 -4.73 -4.02
N CYS A 57 -0.90 -5.36 -3.80
CA CYS A 57 -1.18 -6.72 -4.25
C CYS A 57 -2.23 -6.67 -5.36
N PRO A 58 -1.83 -6.87 -6.62
CA PRO A 58 -2.78 -6.76 -7.75
C PRO A 58 -3.90 -7.78 -7.72
N GLU A 59 -3.64 -8.99 -7.24
CA GLU A 59 -4.63 -10.07 -7.26
C GLU A 59 -5.89 -9.72 -6.50
N VAL A 60 -5.76 -9.02 -5.38
CA VAL A 60 -6.89 -8.66 -4.53
C VAL A 60 -7.11 -7.16 -4.44
N LYS A 61 -6.36 -6.38 -5.21
CA LYS A 61 -6.45 -4.91 -5.24
C LYS A 61 -6.32 -4.32 -3.85
N LEU A 62 -5.31 -4.77 -3.12
CA LEU A 62 -5.03 -4.31 -1.77
C LEU A 62 -3.74 -3.48 -1.73
N GLY A 63 -3.87 -2.23 -1.30
CA GLY A 63 -2.73 -1.35 -1.05
C GLY A 63 -2.44 -1.26 0.43
N ILE A 64 -1.16 -1.14 0.77
CA ILE A 64 -0.72 -1.00 2.16
C ILE A 64 0.21 0.19 2.22
N GLU A 65 0.00 1.04 3.24
CA GLU A 65 0.84 2.21 3.46
C GLU A 65 1.32 2.26 4.89
N MET A 66 2.59 2.63 5.06
CA MET A 66 3.21 2.83 6.36
C MET A 66 3.33 4.33 6.59
N ASP A 67 2.72 4.81 7.66
CA ASP A 67 2.69 6.24 7.95
C ASP A 67 3.52 6.57 9.18
N GLY A 68 4.24 7.70 9.09
CA GLY A 68 4.89 8.29 10.24
C GLY A 68 3.91 9.09 11.08
N ALA A 69 4.42 10.06 11.85
CA ALA A 69 3.58 10.93 12.66
C ALA A 69 2.66 11.76 11.75
N HIS A 70 1.36 11.74 12.04
CA HIS A 70 0.39 12.50 11.27
C HIS A 70 0.33 13.96 11.70
N HIS A 71 0.41 14.83 10.72
CA HIS A 71 0.06 16.23 10.89
C HIS A 71 -1.30 16.44 10.25
N PHE A 72 -2.33 16.62 11.08
CA PHE A 72 -3.67 16.90 10.56
C PHE A 72 -3.76 18.38 10.21
N THR A 73 -3.73 18.67 8.92
CA THR A 73 -4.06 19.99 8.40
C THR A 73 -5.33 19.87 7.57
N ILE A 74 -6.06 20.98 7.40
CA ILE A 74 -7.27 21.00 6.58
C ILE A 74 -6.92 20.58 5.15
N ASP A 75 -5.83 21.11 4.62
CA ASP A 75 -5.36 20.78 3.26
C ASP A 75 -4.97 19.30 3.15
N GLY A 76 -4.32 18.77 4.18
CA GLY A 76 -3.94 17.36 4.20
C GLY A 76 -5.15 16.43 4.20
N CYS A 77 -6.20 16.76 4.97
CA CYS A 77 -7.42 15.97 4.99
C CYS A 77 -8.13 15.95 3.64
N ASP A 78 -8.20 17.11 2.96
CA ASP A 78 -8.82 17.21 1.65
C ASP A 78 -8.04 16.39 0.61
N HIS A 79 -6.72 16.47 0.67
CA HIS A 79 -5.84 15.71 -0.22
C HIS A 79 -6.01 14.20 -0.02
N ASP A 80 -6.10 13.76 1.25
CA ASP A 80 -6.33 12.35 1.58
C ASP A 80 -7.69 11.87 1.08
N PHE A 81 -8.72 12.68 1.20
CA PHE A 81 -10.05 12.35 0.72
C PHE A 81 -10.05 12.13 -0.80
N LYS A 82 -9.45 13.05 -1.55
CA LYS A 82 -9.36 12.94 -3.01
C LYS A 82 -8.59 11.70 -3.44
N ARG A 83 -7.51 11.40 -2.75
CA ARG A 83 -6.68 10.23 -3.01
C ARG A 83 -7.48 8.95 -2.77
N LYS A 84 -8.19 8.87 -1.66
CA LYS A 84 -9.02 7.73 -1.31
C LYS A 84 -10.13 7.52 -2.34
N GLU A 85 -10.82 8.59 -2.72
CA GLU A 85 -11.86 8.54 -3.75
C GLU A 85 -11.31 8.00 -5.07
N TYR A 86 -10.17 8.51 -5.48
CA TYR A 86 -9.52 8.07 -6.72
C TYR A 86 -9.20 6.58 -6.68
N LEU A 87 -8.55 6.13 -5.62
CA LEU A 87 -8.10 4.75 -5.53
C LEU A 87 -9.25 3.76 -5.33
N GLU A 88 -10.18 4.07 -4.43
CA GLU A 88 -11.28 3.16 -4.12
C GLU A 88 -12.36 3.16 -5.19
N LYS A 89 -12.81 4.31 -5.65
CA LYS A 89 -13.95 4.39 -6.57
C LYS A 89 -13.58 4.11 -8.01
N LEU A 90 -12.43 4.61 -8.48
CA LEU A 90 -12.05 4.39 -9.86
C LEU A 90 -11.39 3.03 -10.09
N PHE A 91 -10.63 2.54 -9.13
CA PHE A 91 -9.84 1.31 -9.32
C PHE A 91 -10.23 0.18 -8.39
N GLY A 92 -11.11 0.43 -7.43
CA GLY A 92 -11.53 -0.61 -6.49
C GLY A 92 -10.43 -1.08 -5.55
N ILE A 93 -9.46 -0.21 -5.25
CA ILE A 93 -8.33 -0.54 -4.41
C ILE A 93 -8.66 -0.22 -2.96
N LYS A 94 -8.54 -1.22 -2.09
CA LYS A 94 -8.65 -1.02 -0.65
C LYS A 94 -7.29 -0.64 -0.09
N ILE A 95 -7.22 0.41 0.72
CA ILE A 95 -5.97 0.84 1.35
C ILE A 95 -6.01 0.55 2.84
N LEU A 96 -5.00 -0.18 3.32
CA LEU A 96 -4.74 -0.34 4.76
C LEU A 96 -3.58 0.58 5.13
N ARG A 97 -3.76 1.33 6.21
CA ARG A 97 -2.72 2.23 6.73
C ARG A 97 -2.30 1.78 8.11
N PHE A 98 -1.00 1.70 8.33
CA PHE A 98 -0.43 1.34 9.62
C PHE A 98 0.58 2.38 10.03
N GLU A 99 0.64 2.68 11.33
CA GLU A 99 1.69 3.56 11.85
C GLU A 99 3.03 2.81 11.88
N ASN A 100 4.10 3.52 11.54
CA ASN A 100 5.44 2.93 11.49
C ASN A 100 5.83 2.20 12.77
N LYS A 101 5.50 2.78 13.92
CA LYS A 101 5.85 2.18 15.22
C LYS A 101 5.24 0.79 15.41
N ASN A 102 4.10 0.54 14.79
CA ASN A 102 3.38 -0.73 14.98
C ASN A 102 4.07 -1.91 14.30
N ILE A 103 4.81 -1.68 13.21
CA ILE A 103 5.53 -2.78 12.59
C ILE A 103 6.70 -3.25 13.46
N PHE A 104 7.28 -2.35 14.28
CA PHE A 104 8.35 -2.72 15.20
C PHE A 104 7.80 -3.36 16.46
N ASN A 105 6.68 -2.85 16.98
CA ASN A 105 6.13 -3.30 18.26
C ASN A 105 5.16 -4.49 18.11
N TYR A 106 4.40 -4.53 17.01
CA TYR A 106 3.34 -5.53 16.81
C TYR A 106 3.34 -6.07 15.38
N PRO A 107 4.46 -6.62 14.90
CA PRO A 107 4.53 -7.08 13.50
C PRO A 107 3.52 -8.18 13.17
N ASP A 108 3.29 -9.11 14.08
CA ASP A 108 2.36 -10.21 13.84
C ASP A 108 0.92 -9.73 13.75
N SER A 109 0.57 -8.70 14.51
CA SER A 109 -0.77 -8.09 14.45
C SER A 109 -1.01 -7.44 13.09
N ILE A 110 -0.01 -6.75 12.54
CA ILE A 110 -0.11 -6.16 11.21
C ILE A 110 -0.30 -7.25 10.16
N ILE A 111 0.50 -8.31 10.21
CA ILE A 111 0.38 -9.40 9.24
C ILE A 111 -0.98 -10.09 9.35
N ARG A 112 -1.50 -10.27 10.56
CA ARG A 112 -2.83 -10.84 10.77
C ARG A 112 -3.91 -9.98 10.12
N THR A 113 -3.86 -8.68 10.31
CA THR A 113 -4.81 -7.73 9.70
C THR A 113 -4.75 -7.82 8.18
N ILE A 114 -3.54 -7.88 7.61
CA ILE A 114 -3.36 -8.02 6.17
C ILE A 114 -3.97 -9.33 5.67
N LYS A 115 -3.73 -10.44 6.37
CA LYS A 115 -4.30 -11.74 5.99
C LYS A 115 -5.83 -11.70 6.02
N GLU A 116 -6.41 -11.11 7.06
CA GLU A 116 -7.86 -10.99 7.17
C GLU A 116 -8.45 -10.20 6.02
N GLU A 117 -7.80 -9.08 5.64
CA GLU A 117 -8.28 -8.27 4.53
C GLU A 117 -8.14 -9.02 3.20
N ILE A 118 -7.06 -9.75 3.01
CA ILE A 118 -6.88 -10.57 1.80
C ILE A 118 -8.03 -11.57 1.69
N GLN A 119 -8.37 -12.25 2.77
CA GLN A 119 -9.45 -13.24 2.78
C GLN A 119 -10.80 -12.61 2.44
N LEU A 120 -11.07 -11.42 2.97
CA LEU A 120 -12.28 -10.68 2.64
C LEU A 120 -12.29 -10.29 1.15
N ARG A 121 -11.18 -9.83 0.63
CA ARG A 121 -11.07 -9.42 -0.78
C ARG A 121 -11.24 -10.60 -1.73
N ILE A 122 -10.74 -11.77 -1.37
CA ILE A 122 -10.94 -12.98 -2.19
C ILE A 122 -12.44 -13.28 -2.32
N GLN A 123 -13.19 -13.18 -1.23
CA GLN A 123 -14.63 -13.42 -1.25
C GLN A 123 -15.37 -12.43 -2.14
N ILE A 124 -14.93 -11.16 -2.16
CA ILE A 124 -15.55 -10.13 -2.98
C ILE A 124 -15.27 -10.36 -4.45
N THR A 125 -14.06 -10.80 -4.81
CA THR A 125 -13.65 -10.95 -6.20
C THR A 125 -14.07 -12.28 -6.82
N ASP A 126 -14.44 -13.24 -6.00
CA ASP A 126 -14.97 -14.51 -6.46
C ASP A 126 -16.48 -14.38 -6.77
#